data_00f7174047ad72ac6c0ee93fd997d623
#
_entry.id   00f7174047ad72ac6c0ee93fd997d623
#
_cell.length_a   1.000
_cell.length_b   1.000
_cell.length_c   1.000
_cell.angle_alpha   90.00
_cell.angle_beta   90.00
_cell.angle_gamma   90.00
#
_symmetry.space_group_name_H-M   'P 1'
#
loop_
_entity.id
_entity.type
_entity.pdbx_description
1 polymer ?
#
loop_
_entity_poly.entity_id
_entity_poly.type
_entity_poly.pdbx_seq_one_letter_code
_entity_poly.pdbx_strand_id
1 'polypeptide(L)'
;MLAEARGYHLSMALAHQNLAQLPRDLREGISANARNKVFFNASPEDANVLERHTLPTLGAHDLAHLGPYQAAAHLLVSGAESAAFTLTTRPLPPAVPGRSAELRAQAAARVGGTTSRSAYLPL
;
A
#
# COMPACT_ATOMS: atom_id res chain seq x y z
N MET A 1 -16.96 6.64 2.58
CA MET A 1 -16.54 5.21 2.45
C MET A 1 -15.22 4.91 3.14
N LEU A 2 -14.08 5.51 2.77
CA LEU A 2 -12.80 5.25 3.47
C LEU A 2 -12.80 5.71 4.94
N ALA A 3 -13.43 6.85 5.22
CA ALA A 3 -13.56 7.38 6.59
C ALA A 3 -14.46 6.50 7.48
N GLU A 4 -15.44 5.83 6.90
CA GLU A 4 -16.41 4.97 7.60
C GLU A 4 -15.88 3.57 7.88
N ALA A 5 -14.93 3.08 7.07
CA ALA A 5 -14.33 1.76 7.21
C ALA A 5 -13.77 1.52 8.63
N ARG A 6 -13.26 2.57 9.27
CA ARG A 6 -12.77 2.53 10.64
C ARG A 6 -13.86 2.17 11.66
N GLY A 7 -15.08 2.68 11.46
CA GLY A 7 -16.22 2.36 12.31
C GLY A 7 -16.67 0.91 12.22
N TYR A 8 -16.35 0.24 11.10
CA TYR A 8 -16.66 -1.17 10.85
C TYR A 8 -15.49 -2.10 11.16
N HIS A 9 -14.43 -1.61 11.81
CA HIS A 9 -13.21 -2.38 12.10
C HIS A 9 -12.54 -2.99 10.83
N LEU A 10 -12.71 -2.36 9.68
CA LEU A 10 -12.09 -2.79 8.43
C LEU A 10 -10.69 -2.17 8.29
N SER A 11 -9.69 -3.02 8.10
CA SER A 11 -8.35 -2.62 7.73
C SER A 11 -8.20 -2.74 6.21
N MET A 12 -7.64 -1.72 5.58
CA MET A 12 -7.43 -1.70 4.13
C MET A 12 -5.96 -1.37 3.83
N ALA A 13 -5.38 -2.12 2.89
CA ALA A 13 -4.12 -1.78 2.24
C ALA A 13 -4.43 -1.40 0.79
N LEU A 14 -4.00 -0.21 0.39
CA LEU A 14 -4.19 0.32 -0.96
C LEU A 14 -2.83 0.50 -1.61
N ALA A 15 -2.67 0.03 -2.84
CA ALA A 15 -1.47 0.21 -3.63
C ALA A 15 -1.83 0.71 -5.02
N HIS A 16 -1.08 1.65 -5.54
CA HIS A 16 -1.21 2.17 -6.91
C HIS A 16 0.15 2.63 -7.44
N GLN A 17 0.30 2.68 -8.74
CA GLN A 17 1.57 3.00 -9.40
C GLN A 17 1.71 4.49 -9.71
N ASN A 18 0.61 5.19 -9.97
CA ASN A 18 0.64 6.57 -10.44
C ASN A 18 -0.59 7.33 -9.91
N LEU A 19 -0.36 8.51 -9.29
CA LEU A 19 -1.43 9.35 -8.76
C LEU A 19 -2.37 9.88 -9.84
N ALA A 20 -1.87 10.10 -11.06
CA ALA A 20 -2.67 10.63 -12.17
C ALA A 20 -3.78 9.66 -12.61
N GLN A 21 -3.63 8.37 -12.34
CA GLN A 21 -4.67 7.36 -12.64
C GLN A 21 -5.83 7.36 -11.65
N LEU A 22 -5.68 8.01 -10.51
CA LEU A 22 -6.72 8.08 -9.50
C LEU A 22 -7.63 9.28 -9.71
N PRO A 23 -8.96 9.11 -9.67
CA PRO A 23 -9.90 10.22 -9.59
C PRO A 23 -9.52 11.16 -8.44
N ARG A 24 -9.75 12.45 -8.63
CA ARG A 24 -9.33 13.49 -7.68
C ARG A 24 -9.85 13.25 -6.26
N ASP A 25 -11.12 12.99 -6.13
CA ASP A 25 -11.81 12.75 -4.84
C ASP A 25 -11.28 11.49 -4.14
N LEU A 26 -10.93 10.44 -4.90
CA LEU A 26 -10.31 9.23 -4.34
C LEU A 26 -8.90 9.53 -3.84
N ARG A 27 -8.11 10.27 -4.61
CA ARG A 27 -6.75 10.68 -4.23
C ARG A 27 -6.76 11.55 -2.97
N GLU A 28 -7.67 12.52 -2.89
CA GLU A 28 -7.86 13.37 -1.71
C GLU A 28 -8.31 12.54 -0.49
N GLY A 29 -9.26 11.62 -0.70
CA GLY A 29 -9.74 10.72 0.34
C GLY A 29 -8.66 9.78 0.89
N ILE A 30 -7.82 9.21 0.03
CA ILE A 30 -6.66 8.40 0.43
C ILE A 30 -5.66 9.26 1.19
N SER A 31 -5.32 10.43 0.66
CA SER A 31 -4.36 11.34 1.29
C SER A 31 -4.75 11.72 2.71
N ALA A 32 -6.04 11.96 2.96
CA ALA A 32 -6.55 12.36 4.27
C ALA A 32 -6.72 11.19 5.26
N ASN A 33 -7.11 10.00 4.78
CA ASN A 33 -7.53 8.91 5.67
C ASN A 33 -6.48 7.80 5.82
N ALA A 34 -5.60 7.60 4.83
CA ALA A 34 -4.51 6.63 4.94
C ALA A 34 -3.36 7.24 5.76
N ARG A 35 -3.33 6.96 7.05
CA ARG A 35 -2.33 7.53 7.97
C ARG A 35 -0.95 6.88 7.84
N ASN A 36 -0.91 5.60 7.52
CA ASN A 36 0.34 4.89 7.18
C ASN A 36 0.58 5.00 5.69
N LYS A 37 1.73 5.52 5.32
CA LYS A 37 2.12 5.74 3.92
C LYS A 37 3.50 5.18 3.67
N VAL A 38 3.64 4.47 2.55
CA VAL A 38 4.94 3.97 2.07
C VAL A 38 5.04 4.33 0.60
N PHE A 39 6.11 5.01 0.24
CA PHE A 39 6.39 5.48 -1.12
C PHE A 39 7.64 4.80 -1.65
N PHE A 40 7.51 4.11 -2.75
CA PHE A 40 8.64 3.69 -3.56
C PHE A 40 9.02 4.82 -4.51
N ASN A 41 10.03 4.58 -5.37
CA ASN A 41 10.48 5.60 -6.30
C ASN A 41 9.31 6.20 -7.10
N ALA A 42 9.11 7.50 -7.00
CA ALA A 42 8.01 8.23 -7.60
C ALA A 42 8.49 9.03 -8.82
N SER A 43 7.58 9.33 -9.76
CA SER A 43 7.85 10.32 -10.79
C SER A 43 8.07 11.71 -10.16
N PRO A 44 8.80 12.62 -10.81
CA PRO A 44 8.99 13.97 -10.27
C PRO A 44 7.68 14.70 -9.98
N GLU A 45 6.66 14.50 -10.81
CA GLU A 45 5.32 15.09 -10.66
C GLU A 45 4.62 14.55 -9.42
N ASP A 46 4.64 13.23 -9.23
CA ASP A 46 4.05 12.59 -8.06
C ASP A 46 4.83 12.94 -6.79
N ALA A 47 6.17 12.96 -6.85
CA ALA A 47 7.03 13.33 -5.74
C ALA A 47 6.72 14.72 -5.17
N ASN A 48 6.49 15.72 -6.03
CA ASN A 48 6.06 17.06 -5.62
C ASN A 48 4.71 17.08 -4.88
N VAL A 49 3.82 16.17 -5.20
CA VAL A 49 2.54 16.05 -4.49
C VAL A 49 2.69 15.29 -3.18
N LEU A 50 3.57 14.29 -3.15
CA LEU A 50 3.75 13.37 -2.02
C LEU A 50 4.63 13.95 -0.91
N GLU A 51 5.57 14.85 -1.23
CA GLU A 51 6.52 15.42 -0.25
C GLU A 51 5.86 16.04 0.98
N ARG A 52 4.64 16.58 0.83
CA ARG A 52 3.87 17.11 1.96
C ARG A 52 3.63 16.12 3.10
N HIS A 53 3.78 14.82 2.82
CA HIS A 53 3.63 13.75 3.81
C HIS A 53 4.96 13.30 4.43
N THR A 54 6.08 13.80 3.91
CA THR A 54 7.42 13.38 4.32
C THR A 54 8.31 14.55 4.77
N LEU A 55 7.90 15.78 4.47
CA LEU A 55 8.58 16.97 4.98
C LEU A 55 8.49 17.05 6.52
N PRO A 56 9.50 17.65 7.19
CA PRO A 56 10.69 18.25 6.60
C PRO A 56 11.83 17.25 6.33
N THR A 57 11.66 15.97 6.63
CA THR A 57 12.74 14.98 6.62
C THR A 57 13.16 14.57 5.22
N LEU A 58 12.19 14.36 4.32
CA LEU A 58 12.41 13.93 2.94
C LEU A 58 11.59 14.84 2.01
N GLY A 59 12.25 15.41 1.00
CA GLY A 59 11.64 16.24 -0.02
C GLY A 59 11.32 15.48 -1.31
N ALA A 60 10.75 16.20 -2.30
CA ALA A 60 10.41 15.63 -3.60
C ALA A 60 11.62 15.00 -4.30
N HIS A 61 12.80 15.63 -4.21
CA HIS A 61 14.03 15.09 -4.77
C HIS A 61 14.34 13.70 -4.20
N ASP A 62 14.22 13.52 -2.89
CA ASP A 62 14.52 12.24 -2.24
C ASP A 62 13.54 11.15 -2.70
N LEU A 63 12.25 11.49 -2.79
CA LEU A 63 11.20 10.57 -3.23
C LEU A 63 11.34 10.15 -4.70
N ALA A 64 11.88 11.02 -5.55
CA ALA A 64 12.13 10.74 -6.95
C ALA A 64 13.45 9.98 -7.20
N HIS A 65 14.31 9.84 -6.19
CA HIS A 65 15.63 9.23 -6.32
C HIS A 65 15.86 8.07 -5.34
N LEU A 66 14.80 7.44 -4.87
CA LEU A 66 14.90 6.22 -4.07
C LEU A 66 15.49 5.09 -4.93
N GLY A 67 16.46 4.39 -4.37
CA GLY A 67 17.13 3.28 -5.04
C GLY A 67 16.29 2.01 -5.11
N PRO A 68 16.80 0.96 -5.78
CA PRO A 68 16.15 -0.35 -5.79
C PRO A 68 15.93 -0.87 -4.36
N TYR A 69 14.74 -1.40 -4.10
CA TYR A 69 14.34 -1.90 -2.78
C TYR A 69 14.27 -0.84 -1.67
N GLN A 70 14.46 0.43 -1.99
CA GLN A 70 14.28 1.51 -1.02
C GLN A 70 12.85 2.06 -1.08
N ALA A 71 12.37 2.49 0.08
CA ALA A 71 11.10 3.20 0.21
C ALA A 71 11.21 4.27 1.29
N ALA A 72 10.45 5.35 1.12
CA ALA A 72 10.18 6.31 2.17
C ALA A 72 8.89 5.91 2.91
N ALA A 73 8.87 6.02 4.22
CA ALA A 73 7.72 5.69 5.03
C ALA A 73 7.38 6.78 6.04
N HIS A 74 6.09 7.00 6.24
CA HIS A 74 5.50 7.80 7.30
C HIS A 74 4.41 6.95 7.96
N LEU A 75 4.60 6.61 9.21
CA LEU A 75 3.80 5.61 9.89
C LEU A 75 3.18 6.15 11.18
N LEU A 76 2.05 5.58 11.54
CA LEU A 76 1.43 5.77 12.84
C LEU A 76 1.94 4.67 13.78
N VAL A 77 2.73 5.04 14.77
CA VAL A 77 3.31 4.12 15.77
C VAL A 77 2.78 4.47 17.15
N SER A 78 2.14 3.53 17.81
CA SER A 78 1.55 3.74 19.15
C SER A 78 0.63 4.97 19.27
N GLY A 79 -0.09 5.27 18.18
CA GLY A 79 -1.02 6.41 18.15
C GLY A 79 -0.39 7.76 17.75
N ALA A 80 0.92 7.84 17.64
CA ALA A 80 1.66 9.04 17.21
C ALA A 80 2.20 8.87 15.78
N GLU A 81 2.24 9.96 15.02
CA GLU A 81 2.85 9.96 13.69
C GLU A 81 4.38 10.00 13.82
N SER A 82 5.07 9.10 13.12
CA SER A 82 6.53 9.11 13.05
C SER A 82 7.02 10.27 12.18
N ALA A 83 8.24 10.74 12.39
CA ALA A 83 8.94 11.45 11.32
C ALA A 83 9.06 10.51 10.09
N ALA A 84 9.13 11.07 8.89
CA ALA A 84 9.40 10.27 7.71
C ALA A 84 10.82 9.67 7.79
N PHE A 85 10.96 8.45 7.29
CA PHE A 85 12.24 7.75 7.25
C PHE A 85 12.34 6.88 6.00
N THR A 86 13.54 6.49 5.63
CA THR A 86 13.78 5.52 4.55
C THR A 86 13.96 4.13 5.12
N LEU A 87 13.52 3.13 4.36
CA LEU A 87 13.71 1.72 4.66
C LEU A 87 14.16 0.96 3.42
N THR A 88 14.84 -0.16 3.63
CA THR A 88 15.22 -1.07 2.54
C THR A 88 14.42 -2.37 2.69
N THR A 89 13.73 -2.74 1.62
CA THR A 89 13.00 -4.01 1.55
C THR A 89 13.95 -5.15 1.15
N ARG A 90 13.61 -6.37 1.57
CA ARG A 90 14.36 -7.55 1.17
C ARG A 90 13.76 -8.16 -0.10
N PRO A 91 14.55 -8.83 -0.94
CA PRO A 91 14.02 -9.67 -2.00
C PRO A 91 13.05 -10.71 -1.43
N LEU A 92 12.07 -11.12 -2.23
CA LEU A 92 11.18 -12.20 -1.83
C LEU A 92 12.00 -13.48 -1.61
N PRO A 93 11.70 -14.25 -0.55
CA PRO A 93 12.31 -15.56 -0.36
C PRO A 93 11.95 -16.49 -1.52
N PRO A 94 12.76 -17.54 -1.78
CA PRO A 94 12.42 -18.54 -2.79
C PRO A 94 11.03 -19.12 -2.57
N ALA A 95 10.33 -19.41 -3.68
CA ALA A 95 9.02 -20.04 -3.61
C ALA A 95 9.10 -21.41 -2.94
N VAL A 96 8.19 -21.70 -2.02
CA VAL A 96 8.04 -23.02 -1.41
C VAL A 96 7.12 -23.86 -2.29
N PRO A 97 7.62 -24.94 -2.93
CA PRO A 97 6.79 -25.81 -3.76
C PRO A 97 5.57 -26.33 -3.00
N GLY A 98 4.39 -26.30 -3.63
CA GLY A 98 3.16 -26.80 -3.03
C GLY A 98 2.46 -25.86 -2.03
N ARG A 99 3.14 -24.81 -1.52
CA ARG A 99 2.59 -23.91 -0.50
C ARG A 99 1.29 -23.23 -0.92
N SER A 100 1.17 -22.84 -2.19
CA SER A 100 -0.04 -22.19 -2.71
C SER A 100 -1.25 -23.12 -2.69
N ALA A 101 -1.06 -24.40 -3.01
CA ALA A 101 -2.13 -25.41 -2.96
C ALA A 101 -2.56 -25.69 -1.51
N GLU A 102 -1.59 -25.82 -0.62
CA GLU A 102 -1.84 -26.00 0.82
C GLU A 102 -2.64 -24.84 1.40
N LEU A 103 -2.24 -23.59 1.13
CA LEU A 103 -2.94 -22.40 1.62
C LEU A 103 -4.37 -22.30 1.09
N ARG A 104 -4.58 -22.65 -0.19
CA ARG A 104 -5.94 -22.69 -0.77
C ARG A 104 -6.81 -23.74 -0.08
N ALA A 105 -6.25 -24.94 0.15
CA ALA A 105 -6.98 -26.00 0.85
C ALA A 105 -7.34 -25.59 2.29
N GLN A 106 -6.41 -24.99 3.02
CA GLN A 106 -6.66 -24.47 4.36
C GLN A 106 -7.71 -23.36 4.37
N ALA A 107 -7.66 -22.44 3.42
CA ALA A 107 -8.65 -21.36 3.31
C ALA A 107 -10.04 -21.92 2.99
N ALA A 108 -10.15 -22.86 2.06
CA ALA A 108 -11.41 -23.52 1.74
C ALA A 108 -12.00 -24.26 2.93
N ALA A 109 -11.18 -24.97 3.71
CA ALA A 109 -11.61 -25.67 4.91
C ALA A 109 -12.12 -24.71 6.02
N ARG A 110 -11.50 -23.54 6.15
CA ARG A 110 -11.90 -22.53 7.17
C ARG A 110 -13.19 -21.79 6.80
N VAL A 111 -13.39 -21.50 5.52
CA VAL A 111 -14.53 -20.70 5.06
C VAL A 111 -15.79 -21.56 4.86
N GLY A 112 -15.64 -22.92 4.86
CA GLY A 112 -16.80 -23.85 4.80
C GLY A 112 -17.72 -23.66 3.60
N GLY A 113 -17.24 -23.01 2.54
CA GLY A 113 -18.06 -22.57 1.45
C GLY A 113 -17.71 -23.22 0.12
N THR A 114 -18.70 -23.74 -0.52
CA THR A 114 -18.75 -24.11 -1.93
C THR A 114 -18.12 -23.03 -2.77
N THR A 115 -17.01 -23.35 -3.43
CA THR A 115 -16.34 -22.46 -4.37
C THR A 115 -17.27 -22.22 -5.56
N SER A 116 -18.10 -21.19 -5.51
CA SER A 116 -18.69 -20.63 -6.71
C SER A 116 -17.54 -20.13 -7.57
N ARG A 117 -17.33 -20.78 -8.70
CA ARG A 117 -16.43 -20.31 -9.76
C ARG A 117 -16.92 -18.93 -10.19
N SER A 118 -16.35 -17.89 -9.64
CA SER A 118 -16.45 -16.57 -10.26
C SER A 118 -15.72 -16.64 -11.59
N ALA A 119 -16.47 -16.54 -12.66
CA ALA A 119 -15.92 -16.45 -14.00
C ALA A 119 -15.08 -15.19 -14.11
N TYR A 120 -13.78 -15.36 -14.28
CA TYR A 120 -12.95 -14.32 -14.86
C TYR A 120 -13.41 -14.14 -16.30
N LEU A 121 -14.05 -13.02 -16.59
CA LEU A 121 -14.24 -12.55 -17.96
C LEU A 121 -12.88 -12.06 -18.47
N PRO A 122 -12.34 -12.62 -19.55
CA PRO A 122 -11.18 -12.03 -20.20
C PRO A 122 -11.59 -10.72 -20.88
N LEU A 123 -10.77 -9.68 -20.69
CA LEU A 123 -10.80 -8.46 -21.50
C LEU A 123 -10.21 -8.74 -22.88
#